data_b9cab5021106edfa9792c12b95c28d98
#
_entry.id   b9cab5021106edfa9792c12b95c28d98
#
_cell.length_a   1.000
_cell.length_b   1.000
_cell.length_c   1.000
_cell.angle_alpha   90.00
_cell.angle_beta   90.00
_cell.angle_gamma   90.00
#
_symmetry.space_group_name_H-M   'P 1'
#
loop_
_entity.id
_entity.type
_entity.pdbx_description
1 polymer ?
#
loop_
_entity_poly.entity_id
_entity_poly.type
_entity_poly.pdbx_seq_one_letter_code
_entity_poly.pdbx_strand_id
1 'polypeptide(L)'
;MNEIMLSIRDLHAQIGARKILKGINLEVRAGEVHAIMGPNGSGKSTLSSVLAGREGYEVTAGSVEYLGRNLLEMEPEDRARAGVFLAFQYPVEIPGVGNMYFLRTALNAQRKARGEEELDAVDFLGLAREKMKLV
;
A
#
# COMPACT_ATOMS: atom_id res chain seq x y z
N MET A 1 -14.22 17.28 9.73
CA MET A 1 -12.77 17.46 9.50
C MET A 1 -12.23 16.17 8.89
N ASN A 2 -11.49 16.29 7.80
CA ASN A 2 -10.89 15.10 7.20
C ASN A 2 -9.70 14.66 8.05
N GLU A 3 -9.75 13.43 8.53
CA GLU A 3 -8.68 12.81 9.31
C GLU A 3 -7.42 12.64 8.44
N ILE A 4 -6.24 12.89 9.02
CA ILE A 4 -4.97 12.61 8.36
C ILE A 4 -4.80 11.08 8.33
N MET A 5 -4.79 10.52 7.12
CA MET A 5 -4.57 9.08 6.92
C MET A 5 -3.10 8.72 6.82
N LEU A 6 -2.32 9.53 6.12
CA LEU A 6 -0.89 9.32 5.92
C LEU A 6 -0.13 10.61 6.21
N SER A 7 0.89 10.53 7.05
CA SER A 7 1.81 11.62 7.34
C SER A 7 3.25 11.17 7.13
N ILE A 8 3.94 11.79 6.22
CA ILE A 8 5.36 11.55 5.91
C ILE A 8 6.12 12.80 6.30
N ARG A 9 7.16 12.65 7.12
CA ARG A 9 7.98 13.75 7.59
C ARG A 9 9.46 13.45 7.40
N ASP A 10 10.12 14.31 6.63
CA ASP A 10 11.57 14.27 6.36
C ASP A 10 12.07 12.86 5.98
N LEU A 11 11.34 12.17 5.11
CA LEU A 11 11.63 10.79 4.75
C LEU A 11 12.86 10.71 3.83
N HIS A 12 13.86 9.97 4.28
CA HIS A 12 15.06 9.64 3.51
C HIS A 12 15.10 8.13 3.28
N ALA A 13 15.39 7.73 2.04
CA ALA A 13 15.54 6.32 1.69
C ALA A 13 16.57 6.11 0.60
N GLN A 14 17.19 4.93 0.63
CA GLN A 14 18.25 4.55 -0.30
C GLN A 14 18.07 3.12 -0.82
N ILE A 15 18.73 2.82 -1.92
CA ILE A 15 18.94 1.48 -2.46
C ILE A 15 20.44 1.22 -2.47
N GLY A 16 20.92 0.27 -1.64
CA GLY A 16 22.34 0.10 -1.41
C GLY A 16 22.98 1.40 -0.93
N ALA A 17 24.01 1.90 -1.61
CA ALA A 17 24.65 3.18 -1.26
C ALA A 17 24.01 4.42 -1.92
N ARG A 18 22.99 4.23 -2.77
CA ARG A 18 22.39 5.33 -3.54
C ARG A 18 21.20 5.92 -2.80
N LYS A 19 21.35 7.16 -2.32
CA LYS A 19 20.27 7.95 -1.73
C LYS A 19 19.29 8.40 -2.82
N ILE A 20 18.00 8.09 -2.65
CA ILE A 20 16.93 8.41 -3.61
C ILE A 20 15.94 9.39 -3.01
N LEU A 21 15.37 9.09 -1.85
CA LEU A 21 14.51 10.04 -1.13
C LEU A 21 15.38 10.89 -0.19
N LYS A 22 15.20 12.19 -0.26
CA LYS A 22 16.08 13.18 0.40
C LYS A 22 15.27 14.21 1.19
N GLY A 23 14.41 13.75 2.09
CA GLY A 23 13.59 14.62 2.93
C GLY A 23 12.21 14.89 2.34
N ILE A 24 11.45 13.83 2.08
CA ILE A 24 10.08 13.94 1.56
C ILE A 24 9.13 14.26 2.71
N ASN A 25 8.27 15.27 2.47
CA ASN A 25 7.16 15.65 3.35
C ASN A 25 5.85 15.56 2.58
N LEU A 26 4.87 14.86 3.13
CA LEU A 26 3.56 14.71 2.52
C LEU A 26 2.51 14.38 3.59
N GLU A 27 1.39 15.08 3.56
CA GLU A 27 0.19 14.71 4.31
C GLU A 27 -0.94 14.38 3.35
N VAL A 28 -1.61 13.27 3.57
CA VAL A 28 -2.80 12.84 2.82
C VAL A 28 -3.94 12.61 3.79
N ARG A 29 -5.06 13.30 3.55
CA ARG A 29 -6.27 13.19 4.37
C ARG A 29 -7.26 12.22 3.74
N ALA A 30 -8.21 11.76 4.55
CA ALA A 30 -9.28 10.91 4.07
C ALA A 30 -10.05 11.59 2.92
N GLY A 31 -10.26 10.85 1.82
CA GLY A 31 -10.98 11.34 0.63
C GLY A 31 -10.16 12.21 -0.32
N GLU A 32 -8.89 12.47 -0.04
CA GLU A 32 -8.01 13.22 -0.94
C GLU A 32 -7.32 12.33 -1.96
N VAL A 33 -7.06 12.88 -3.13
CA VAL A 33 -6.23 12.29 -4.18
C VAL A 33 -5.00 13.15 -4.39
N HIS A 34 -3.82 12.59 -4.19
CA HIS A 34 -2.55 13.25 -4.39
C HIS A 34 -1.83 12.67 -5.61
N ALA A 35 -1.53 13.52 -6.60
CA ALA A 35 -0.73 13.16 -7.76
C ALA A 35 0.75 13.47 -7.51
N ILE A 36 1.58 12.45 -7.59
CA ILE A 36 3.04 12.59 -7.45
C ILE A 36 3.65 12.57 -8.85
N MET A 37 4.23 13.70 -9.24
CA MET A 37 4.81 13.88 -10.57
C MET A 37 6.29 14.24 -10.48
N GLY A 38 7.03 13.92 -11.52
CA GLY A 38 8.44 14.23 -11.64
C GLY A 38 9.10 13.43 -12.77
N PRO A 39 10.32 13.77 -13.17
CA PRO A 39 11.05 13.04 -14.19
C PRO A 39 11.41 11.62 -13.73
N ASN A 40 11.77 10.76 -14.69
CA ASN A 40 12.27 9.43 -14.38
C ASN A 40 13.53 9.50 -13.48
N GLY A 41 13.59 8.65 -12.47
CA GLY A 41 14.68 8.65 -11.49
C GLY A 41 14.53 9.67 -10.34
N SER A 42 13.41 10.41 -10.26
CA SER A 42 13.15 11.37 -9.17
C SER A 42 12.72 10.72 -7.84
N GLY A 43 12.42 9.42 -7.83
CA GLY A 43 12.05 8.67 -6.62
C GLY A 43 10.56 8.36 -6.45
N LYS A 44 9.72 8.62 -7.46
CA LYS A 44 8.26 8.32 -7.38
C LYS A 44 7.97 6.86 -7.03
N SER A 45 8.55 5.93 -7.79
CA SER A 45 8.40 4.48 -7.55
C SER A 45 9.06 4.04 -6.26
N THR A 46 10.15 4.68 -5.87
CA THR A 46 10.84 4.43 -4.60
C THR A 46 9.93 4.77 -3.42
N LEU A 47 9.26 5.92 -3.46
CA LEU A 47 8.32 6.30 -2.41
C LEU A 47 7.20 5.26 -2.26
N SER A 48 6.57 4.85 -3.35
CA SER A 48 5.53 3.82 -3.35
C SER A 48 6.03 2.49 -2.76
N SER A 49 7.23 2.08 -3.15
CA SER A 49 7.84 0.83 -2.68
C SER A 49 8.19 0.88 -1.18
N VAL A 50 8.70 2.01 -0.70
CA VAL A 50 8.97 2.23 0.73
C VAL A 50 7.68 2.16 1.55
N LEU A 51 6.62 2.83 1.10
CA LEU A 51 5.33 2.81 1.79
C LEU A 51 4.68 1.42 1.83
N ALA A 52 4.87 0.64 0.77
CA ALA A 52 4.40 -0.75 0.71
C ALA A 52 5.27 -1.73 1.53
N GLY A 53 6.46 -1.32 1.95
CA GLY A 53 7.39 -2.18 2.69
C GLY A 53 8.16 -3.16 1.81
N ARG A 54 8.37 -2.85 0.52
CA ARG A 54 9.15 -3.74 -0.36
C ARG A 54 10.60 -3.84 0.08
N GLU A 55 11.13 -5.04 0.01
CA GLU A 55 12.54 -5.31 0.27
C GLU A 55 13.48 -4.55 -0.68
N GLY A 56 14.72 -4.32 -0.23
CA GLY A 56 15.75 -3.65 -1.02
C GLY A 56 15.79 -2.13 -0.85
N TYR A 57 14.83 -1.55 -0.14
CA TYR A 57 14.81 -0.12 0.19
C TYR A 57 15.12 0.06 1.68
N GLU A 58 16.07 0.93 1.99
CA GLU A 58 16.46 1.26 3.36
C GLU A 58 16.02 2.68 3.71
N VAL A 59 15.20 2.82 4.74
CA VAL A 59 14.85 4.13 5.32
C VAL A 59 15.95 4.55 6.28
N THR A 60 16.58 5.67 5.99
CA THR A 60 17.73 6.17 6.74
C THR A 60 17.39 7.31 7.72
N ALA A 61 16.29 8.01 7.49
CA ALA A 61 15.79 9.06 8.38
C ALA A 61 14.32 9.39 8.07
N GLY A 62 13.69 10.09 9.00
CA GLY A 62 12.32 10.54 8.88
C GLY A 62 11.31 9.57 9.49
N SER A 63 10.01 9.89 9.33
CA SER A 63 8.92 9.11 9.88
C SER A 63 7.77 8.99 8.88
N VAL A 64 7.05 7.88 8.98
CA VAL A 64 5.81 7.64 8.24
C VAL A 64 4.77 7.12 9.20
N GLU A 65 3.68 7.86 9.34
CA GLU A 65 2.51 7.45 10.13
C GLU A 65 1.32 7.16 9.21
N TYR A 66 0.66 6.06 9.44
CA TYR A 66 -0.58 5.68 8.78
C TYR A 66 -1.66 5.40 9.82
N LEU A 67 -2.74 6.18 9.79
CA LEU A 67 -3.83 6.13 10.78
C LEU A 67 -3.30 6.14 12.24
N GLY A 68 -2.33 7.01 12.51
CA GLY A 68 -1.71 7.16 13.84
C GLY A 68 -0.73 6.04 14.24
N ARG A 69 -0.40 5.12 13.35
CA ARG A 69 0.54 4.03 13.59
C ARG A 69 1.83 4.24 12.79
N ASN A 70 2.97 3.91 13.38
CA ASN A 70 4.25 3.95 12.68
C ASN A 70 4.29 2.88 11.58
N LEU A 71 4.18 3.33 10.32
CA LEU A 71 4.15 2.43 9.17
C LEU A 71 5.48 1.70 8.96
N LEU A 72 6.60 2.34 9.31
CA LEU A 72 7.94 1.79 9.10
C LEU A 72 8.24 0.58 9.99
N GLU A 73 7.54 0.45 11.12
CA GLU A 73 7.65 -0.70 12.03
C GLU A 73 6.73 -1.86 11.66
N MET A 74 5.84 -1.66 10.68
CA MET A 74 4.90 -2.69 10.24
C MET A 74 5.51 -3.54 9.13
N GLU A 75 5.32 -4.86 9.24
CA GLU A 75 5.65 -5.78 8.16
C GLU A 75 4.75 -5.53 6.92
N PRO A 76 5.20 -5.84 5.69
CA PRO A 76 4.43 -5.58 4.48
C PRO A 76 3.02 -6.14 4.50
N GLU A 77 2.84 -7.35 5.02
CA GLU A 77 1.53 -7.99 5.18
C GLU A 77 0.62 -7.28 6.18
N ASP A 78 1.18 -6.69 7.24
CA ASP A 78 0.41 -5.93 8.21
C ASP A 78 -0.04 -4.58 7.65
N ARG A 79 0.80 -3.95 6.82
CA ARG A 79 0.42 -2.75 6.06
C ARG A 79 -0.74 -3.06 5.11
N ALA A 80 -0.65 -4.18 4.38
CA ALA A 80 -1.71 -4.64 3.48
C ALA A 80 -3.02 -4.92 4.23
N ARG A 81 -2.97 -5.59 5.38
CA ARG A 81 -4.15 -5.83 6.25
C ARG A 81 -4.74 -4.53 6.78
N ALA A 82 -3.91 -3.54 7.08
CA ALA A 82 -4.36 -2.23 7.52
C ALA A 82 -5.01 -1.40 6.40
N GLY A 83 -4.84 -1.79 5.13
CA GLY A 83 -5.45 -1.15 3.98
C GLY A 83 -4.50 -0.40 3.05
N VAL A 84 -3.19 -0.48 3.28
CA VAL A 84 -2.20 0.06 2.34
C VAL A 84 -2.11 -0.86 1.13
N PHE A 85 -2.43 -0.35 -0.05
CA PHE A 85 -2.42 -1.10 -1.29
C PHE A 85 -1.50 -0.46 -2.32
N LEU A 86 -0.64 -1.25 -2.94
CA LEU A 86 0.21 -0.82 -4.04
C LEU A 86 -0.26 -1.49 -5.35
N ALA A 87 -0.69 -0.67 -6.31
CA ALA A 87 -0.91 -1.14 -7.67
C ALA A 87 0.44 -1.20 -8.40
N PHE A 88 0.89 -2.40 -8.75
CA PHE A 88 2.16 -2.58 -9.46
C PHE A 88 2.09 -2.01 -10.87
N GLN A 89 3.21 -1.46 -11.33
CA GLN A 89 3.33 -0.94 -12.70
C GLN A 89 3.17 -2.06 -13.75
N TYR A 90 3.67 -3.26 -13.42
CA TYR A 90 3.51 -4.46 -14.25
C TYR A 90 2.85 -5.57 -13.42
N PRO A 91 1.93 -6.35 -14.02
CA PRO A 91 1.33 -7.48 -13.34
C PRO A 91 2.39 -8.50 -12.91
N VAL A 92 2.23 -9.02 -11.69
CA VAL A 92 3.06 -10.12 -11.17
C VAL A 92 2.21 -11.38 -11.17
N GLU A 93 2.63 -12.37 -11.93
CA GLU A 93 1.97 -13.68 -11.97
C GLU A 93 2.43 -14.54 -10.80
N ILE A 94 1.48 -15.21 -10.15
CA ILE A 94 1.74 -16.26 -9.17
C ILE A 94 1.29 -17.58 -9.80
N PRO A 95 2.22 -18.40 -10.31
CA PRO A 95 1.88 -19.64 -11.00
C PRO A 95 1.01 -20.57 -10.14
N GLY A 96 -0.06 -21.10 -10.72
CA GLY A 96 -0.98 -22.02 -10.05
C GLY A 96 -2.01 -21.38 -9.13
N VAL A 97 -2.02 -20.05 -8.99
CA VAL A 97 -2.98 -19.32 -8.16
C VAL A 97 -3.98 -18.56 -9.04
N GLY A 98 -5.25 -18.94 -8.98
CA GLY A 98 -6.31 -18.24 -9.71
C GLY A 98 -6.64 -16.89 -9.08
N ASN A 99 -6.96 -15.89 -9.92
CA ASN A 99 -7.21 -14.52 -9.47
C ASN A 99 -8.35 -14.42 -8.44
N MET A 100 -9.43 -15.14 -8.65
CA MET A 100 -10.58 -15.12 -7.73
C MET A 100 -10.22 -15.67 -6.35
N TYR A 101 -9.44 -16.74 -6.29
CA TYR A 101 -8.95 -17.30 -5.05
C TYR A 101 -8.01 -16.32 -4.33
N PHE A 102 -7.06 -15.76 -5.07
CA PHE A 102 -6.10 -14.77 -4.54
C PHE A 102 -6.83 -13.55 -3.95
N LEU A 103 -7.73 -12.95 -4.73
CA LEU A 103 -8.46 -11.74 -4.30
C LEU A 103 -9.37 -12.00 -3.11
N ARG A 104 -10.05 -13.15 -3.06
CA ARG A 104 -10.86 -13.54 -1.91
C ARG A 104 -10.01 -13.70 -0.66
N THR A 105 -8.89 -14.39 -0.78
CA THR A 105 -7.95 -14.60 0.35
C THR A 105 -7.42 -13.28 0.88
N ALA A 106 -7.01 -12.37 0.00
CA ALA A 106 -6.51 -11.05 0.36
C ALA A 106 -7.59 -10.19 1.04
N LEU A 107 -8.81 -10.16 0.49
CA LEU A 107 -9.93 -9.43 1.06
C LEU A 107 -10.31 -9.98 2.44
N ASN A 108 -10.40 -11.30 2.58
CA ASN A 108 -10.73 -11.94 3.85
C ASN A 108 -9.66 -11.70 4.92
N ALA A 109 -8.38 -11.64 4.55
CA ALA A 109 -7.33 -11.25 5.48
C ALA A 109 -7.52 -9.82 6.03
N GLN A 110 -7.93 -8.88 5.18
CA GLN A 110 -8.26 -7.53 5.61
C GLN A 110 -9.53 -7.48 6.47
N ARG A 111 -10.59 -8.19 6.08
CA ARG A 111 -11.85 -8.28 6.84
C ARG A 111 -11.60 -8.83 8.24
N LYS A 112 -10.87 -9.92 8.34
CA LYS A 112 -10.47 -10.54 9.62
C LYS A 112 -9.68 -9.57 10.50
N ALA A 113 -8.76 -8.80 9.93
CA ALA A 113 -8.00 -7.79 10.68
C ALA A 113 -8.87 -6.65 11.22
N ARG A 114 -10.04 -6.41 10.60
CA ARG A 114 -11.05 -5.43 11.06
C ARG A 114 -12.12 -6.03 11.97
N GLY A 115 -12.06 -7.33 12.28
CA GLY A 115 -13.09 -8.02 13.05
C GLY A 115 -14.38 -8.30 12.26
N GLU A 116 -14.33 -8.25 10.93
CA GLU A 116 -15.45 -8.54 10.04
C GLU A 116 -15.46 -10.05 9.68
N GLU A 117 -16.65 -10.59 9.39
CA GLU A 117 -16.78 -11.97 8.91
C GLU A 117 -16.14 -12.17 7.54
N GLU A 118 -15.53 -13.34 7.34
CA GLU A 118 -14.97 -13.71 6.04
C GLU A 118 -16.10 -14.01 5.03
N LEU A 119 -15.86 -13.65 3.78
CA LEU A 119 -16.77 -13.99 2.68
C LEU A 119 -16.49 -15.41 2.18
N ASP A 120 -17.53 -16.19 1.99
CA ASP A 120 -17.45 -17.45 1.29
C ASP A 120 -17.24 -17.24 -0.24
N ALA A 121 -17.13 -18.34 -0.98
CA ALA A 121 -16.86 -18.26 -2.42
C ALA A 121 -18.04 -17.66 -3.21
N VAL A 122 -19.27 -17.87 -2.77
CA VAL A 122 -20.49 -17.40 -3.45
C VAL A 122 -20.66 -15.89 -3.22
N ASP A 123 -20.55 -15.45 -1.99
CA ASP A 123 -20.66 -14.05 -1.61
C ASP A 123 -19.55 -13.22 -2.25
N PHE A 124 -18.31 -13.74 -2.23
CA PHE A 124 -17.20 -13.08 -2.91
C PHE A 124 -17.41 -12.97 -4.43
N LEU A 125 -17.93 -14.02 -5.07
CA LEU A 125 -18.23 -13.97 -6.51
C LEU A 125 -19.27 -12.90 -6.84
N GLY A 126 -20.30 -12.77 -6.00
CA GLY A 126 -21.31 -11.72 -6.11
C GLY A 126 -20.69 -10.32 -6.04
N LEU A 127 -19.88 -10.09 -5.03
CA LEU A 127 -19.15 -8.83 -4.85
C LEU A 127 -18.21 -8.53 -6.04
N ALA A 128 -17.44 -9.52 -6.49
CA ALA A 128 -16.53 -9.36 -7.61
C ALA A 128 -17.27 -8.96 -8.89
N ARG A 129 -18.41 -9.62 -9.20
CA ARG A 129 -19.26 -9.28 -10.36
C ARG A 129 -19.82 -7.87 -10.29
N GLU A 130 -20.20 -7.42 -9.10
CA GLU A 130 -20.64 -6.04 -8.88
C GLU A 130 -19.52 -5.04 -9.18
N LYS A 131 -18.32 -5.27 -8.63
CA LYS A 131 -17.18 -4.38 -8.82
C LYS A 131 -16.65 -4.37 -10.25
N MET A 132 -16.70 -5.50 -10.95
CA MET A 132 -16.32 -5.58 -12.36
C MET A 132 -17.20 -4.74 -13.30
N LYS A 133 -18.37 -4.28 -12.86
CA LYS A 133 -19.20 -3.35 -13.64
C LYS A 133 -18.69 -1.91 -13.61
N LEU A 134 -17.75 -1.61 -12.70
CA LEU A 134 -17.18 -0.28 -12.53
C LEU A 134 -15.89 -0.06 -13.34
N VAL A 135 -15.37 -1.12 -13.94
CA VAL A 135 -14.16 -1.15 -14.78
C VAL A 135 -14.45 -1.82 -16.14
#